data_c60fcc4a2d46a8c799bc6d4ef075254c
#
_entry.id   c60fcc4a2d46a8c799bc6d4ef075254c
#
_cell.length_a   1.000
_cell.length_b   1.000
_cell.length_c   1.000
_cell.angle_alpha   90.00
_cell.angle_beta   90.00
_cell.angle_gamma   90.00
#
_symmetry.space_group_name_H-M   'P 1'
#
loop_
_entity.id
_entity.type
_entity.pdbx_description
1 polymer ?
#
loop_
_entity_poly.entity_id
_entity_poly.type
_entity_poly.pdbx_seq_one_letter_code
_entity_poly.pdbx_strand_id
1 'polypeptide(L)'
;MKKIDLHIHTIPSISDSSFFFSLNSLKDYVEKLDIDCISITNHNLFDKSQFETICQELSIKVLPGIEIDIEGGHILLISENEDLEDFNLKCNRINSLIRTKDSYITYEQLLEIFPLLNKYLIIPHYEKKPNIKEETLLKFGDAIFAGEVTSLRKFKTCIKEVDKLTPVIFSDCRFIEGMTSFPTRQT
;
A
#
# COMPACT_ATOMS: atom_id res chain seq x y z
N MET A 1 18.50 3.84 12.21
CA MET A 1 17.54 2.87 11.62
C MET A 1 16.56 3.71 10.82
N LYS A 2 16.17 3.27 9.60
CA LYS A 2 15.17 4.00 8.83
C LYS A 2 13.78 3.54 9.21
N LYS A 3 12.84 4.48 9.36
CA LYS A 3 11.44 4.21 9.68
C LYS A 3 10.59 4.45 8.43
N ILE A 4 9.84 3.44 8.02
CA ILE A 4 9.04 3.49 6.80
C ILE A 4 7.57 3.17 7.07
N ASP A 5 6.68 3.80 6.31
CA ASP A 5 5.26 3.51 6.30
C ASP A 5 4.75 3.47 4.86
N LEU A 6 4.56 2.27 4.36
CA LEU A 6 4.23 2.03 2.95
C LEU A 6 2.73 1.76 2.72
N HIS A 7 1.86 2.07 3.71
CA HIS A 7 0.42 1.88 3.58
C HIS A 7 -0.35 3.10 4.09
N ILE A 8 -0.55 4.06 3.19
CA ILE A 8 -1.22 5.34 3.49
C ILE A 8 -2.28 5.65 2.44
N HIS A 9 -3.47 6.06 2.89
CA HIS A 9 -4.58 6.47 2.04
C HIS A 9 -4.78 7.99 2.10
N THR A 10 -4.94 8.60 0.93
CA THR A 10 -5.13 10.05 0.76
C THR A 10 -6.40 10.39 -0.03
N ILE A 11 -6.96 9.42 -0.73
CA ILE A 11 -8.19 9.58 -1.51
C ILE A 11 -9.12 8.40 -1.19
N PRO A 12 -10.39 8.66 -0.82
CA PRO A 12 -11.37 7.58 -0.68
C PRO A 12 -11.73 7.01 -2.05
N SER A 13 -11.68 5.68 -2.16
CA SER A 13 -12.16 4.92 -3.31
C SER A 13 -13.56 4.35 -3.06
N ILE A 14 -14.08 3.58 -4.01
CA ILE A 14 -15.34 2.84 -3.84
C ILE A 14 -15.27 1.81 -2.70
N SER A 15 -14.07 1.34 -2.35
CA SER A 15 -13.83 0.37 -1.26
C SER A 15 -13.76 1.04 0.12
N ASP A 16 -13.58 2.37 0.17
CA ASP A 16 -13.47 3.13 1.42
C ASP A 16 -14.81 3.70 1.91
N SER A 17 -14.84 4.07 3.19
CA SER A 17 -15.75 5.10 3.68
C SER A 17 -15.21 6.47 3.28
N SER A 18 -16.08 7.44 3.00
CA SER A 18 -15.64 8.80 2.64
C SER A 18 -14.85 9.45 3.78
N PHE A 19 -13.74 10.09 3.43
CA PHE A 19 -12.93 10.90 4.35
C PHE A 19 -12.36 12.11 3.59
N PHE A 20 -11.95 13.15 4.34
CA PHE A 20 -11.29 14.32 3.78
C PHE A 20 -9.82 14.30 4.19
N PHE A 21 -8.94 14.09 3.22
CA PHE A 21 -7.50 14.07 3.43
C PHE A 21 -6.97 15.43 3.89
N SER A 22 -6.07 15.42 4.87
CA SER A 22 -5.34 16.59 5.35
C SER A 22 -3.84 16.40 5.17
N LEU A 23 -3.27 17.16 4.25
CA LEU A 23 -1.82 17.18 4.04
C LEU A 23 -1.06 17.67 5.28
N ASN A 24 -1.64 18.61 6.04
CA ASN A 24 -1.03 19.08 7.28
C ASN A 24 -0.95 17.96 8.33
N SER A 25 -1.99 17.13 8.45
CA SER A 25 -1.95 15.98 9.35
C SER A 25 -0.91 14.93 8.91
N LEU A 26 -0.70 14.75 7.62
CA LEU A 26 0.36 13.88 7.09
C LEU A 26 1.75 14.47 7.38
N LYS A 27 1.96 15.78 7.20
CA LYS A 27 3.21 16.47 7.57
C LYS A 27 3.51 16.29 9.05
N ASP A 28 2.54 16.57 9.90
CA ASP A 28 2.65 16.41 11.35
C ASP A 28 3.03 14.97 11.74
N TYR A 29 2.44 13.98 11.08
CA TYR A 29 2.75 12.57 11.29
C TYR A 29 4.20 12.24 10.95
N VAL A 30 4.64 12.66 9.77
CA VAL A 30 6.01 12.43 9.28
C VAL A 30 7.03 13.05 10.22
N GLU A 31 6.81 14.31 10.62
CA GLU A 31 7.72 15.05 11.48
C GLU A 31 7.75 14.50 12.92
N LYS A 32 6.58 14.30 13.54
CA LYS A 32 6.48 13.87 14.95
C LYS A 32 6.98 12.44 15.17
N LEU A 33 6.91 11.59 14.17
CA LEU A 33 7.33 10.20 14.28
C LEU A 33 8.66 9.89 13.59
N ASP A 34 9.36 10.90 13.05
CA ASP A 34 10.63 10.76 12.34
C ASP A 34 10.55 9.70 11.24
N ILE A 35 9.55 9.81 10.34
CA ILE A 35 9.37 8.90 9.22
C ILE A 35 10.35 9.29 8.11
N ASP A 36 11.10 8.32 7.59
CA ASP A 36 12.09 8.53 6.53
C ASP A 36 11.53 8.32 5.11
N CYS A 37 10.52 7.46 4.98
CA CYS A 37 9.93 7.12 3.69
C CYS A 37 8.48 6.68 3.86
N ILE A 38 7.63 7.11 2.93
CA ILE A 38 6.23 6.68 2.85
C ILE A 38 5.88 6.19 1.44
N SER A 39 4.79 5.42 1.34
CA SER A 39 4.13 5.20 0.05
C SER A 39 2.65 5.58 0.14
N ILE A 40 2.14 6.22 -0.91
CA ILE A 40 0.71 6.49 -1.06
C ILE A 40 0.10 5.32 -1.80
N THR A 41 -0.81 4.60 -1.13
CA THR A 41 -1.37 3.33 -1.59
C THR A 41 -2.89 3.32 -1.44
N ASN A 42 -3.57 4.24 -2.13
CA ASN A 42 -5.03 4.28 -2.13
C ASN A 42 -5.60 2.99 -2.73
N HIS A 43 -6.78 2.58 -2.27
CA HIS A 43 -7.47 1.41 -2.82
C HIS A 43 -7.80 1.58 -4.29
N ASN A 44 -7.21 0.73 -5.15
CA ASN A 44 -7.48 0.61 -6.59
C ASN A 44 -7.35 1.92 -7.38
N LEU A 45 -6.67 2.92 -6.81
CA LEU A 45 -6.58 4.27 -7.34
C LEU A 45 -5.19 4.87 -7.10
N PHE A 46 -4.65 5.52 -8.12
CA PHE A 46 -3.50 6.41 -8.01
C PHE A 46 -3.84 7.74 -8.65
N ASP A 47 -3.65 8.84 -7.92
CA ASP A 47 -3.79 10.20 -8.44
C ASP A 47 -2.41 10.84 -8.53
N LYS A 48 -1.92 10.98 -9.77
CA LYS A 48 -0.60 11.53 -10.05
C LYS A 48 -0.46 12.96 -9.55
N SER A 49 -1.48 13.80 -9.75
CA SER A 49 -1.43 15.22 -9.36
C SER A 49 -1.35 15.40 -7.84
N GLN A 50 -2.15 14.64 -7.10
CA GLN A 50 -2.07 14.65 -5.63
C GLN A 50 -0.72 14.08 -5.15
N PHE A 51 -0.25 13.00 -5.75
CA PHE A 51 1.05 12.41 -5.43
C PHE A 51 2.19 13.42 -5.62
N GLU A 52 2.24 14.13 -6.77
CA GLU A 52 3.23 15.16 -7.06
C GLU A 52 3.17 16.31 -6.04
N THR A 53 1.96 16.72 -5.64
CA THR A 53 1.78 17.72 -4.58
C THR A 53 2.35 17.25 -3.25
N ILE A 54 2.08 16.01 -2.85
CA ILE A 54 2.63 15.43 -1.60
C ILE A 54 4.16 15.37 -1.65
N CYS A 55 4.74 14.97 -2.80
CA CYS A 55 6.19 14.95 -2.99
C CYS A 55 6.84 16.33 -2.86
N GLN A 56 6.18 17.39 -3.33
CA GLN A 56 6.68 18.77 -3.23
C GLN A 56 6.63 19.30 -1.79
N GLU A 57 5.67 18.84 -1.01
CA GLU A 57 5.36 19.34 0.32
C GLU A 57 6.08 18.59 1.46
N LEU A 58 6.61 17.39 1.19
CA LEU A 58 7.33 16.57 2.15
C LEU A 58 8.83 16.50 1.81
N SER A 59 9.68 16.65 2.81
CA SER A 59 11.15 16.55 2.66
C SER A 59 11.70 15.12 2.74
N ILE A 60 10.82 14.12 2.78
CA ILE A 60 11.17 12.70 2.83
C ILE A 60 10.95 12.01 1.49
N LYS A 61 11.42 10.77 1.36
CA LYS A 61 11.11 9.97 0.17
C LYS A 61 9.62 9.56 0.18
N VAL A 62 8.91 9.91 -0.90
CA VAL A 62 7.53 9.46 -1.15
C VAL A 62 7.55 8.54 -2.37
N LEU A 63 6.99 7.34 -2.24
CA LEU A 63 6.91 6.35 -3.30
C LEU A 63 5.48 6.28 -3.86
N PRO A 64 5.30 6.17 -5.18
CA PRO A 64 4.01 5.90 -5.77
C PRO A 64 3.63 4.44 -5.52
N GLY A 65 2.38 4.22 -5.15
CA GLY A 65 1.85 2.89 -4.87
C GLY A 65 0.35 2.82 -5.06
N ILE A 66 -0.17 1.62 -4.94
CA ILE A 66 -1.59 1.32 -5.01
C ILE A 66 -1.88 0.10 -4.13
N GLU A 67 -2.96 0.13 -3.35
CA GLU A 67 -3.53 -1.08 -2.75
C GLU A 67 -4.53 -1.68 -3.73
N ILE A 68 -4.35 -2.94 -4.10
CA ILE A 68 -5.15 -3.61 -5.13
C ILE A 68 -6.01 -4.68 -4.48
N ASP A 69 -7.32 -4.59 -4.73
CA ASP A 69 -8.27 -5.66 -4.46
C ASP A 69 -8.07 -6.75 -5.51
N ILE A 70 -7.42 -7.85 -5.13
CA ILE A 70 -7.13 -9.00 -5.99
C ILE A 70 -7.91 -10.23 -5.51
N GLU A 71 -8.11 -11.19 -6.39
CA GLU A 71 -8.72 -12.47 -6.01
C GLU A 71 -8.07 -13.04 -4.74
N GLY A 72 -8.91 -13.27 -3.74
CA GLY A 72 -8.45 -13.85 -2.46
C GLY A 72 -7.80 -12.89 -1.49
N GLY A 73 -7.79 -11.56 -1.68
CA GLY A 73 -7.31 -10.60 -0.70
C GLY A 73 -6.82 -9.28 -1.26
N HIS A 74 -5.88 -8.63 -0.57
CA HIS A 74 -5.30 -7.36 -0.98
C HIS A 74 -3.78 -7.46 -1.09
N ILE A 75 -3.21 -6.64 -1.96
CA ILE A 75 -1.77 -6.43 -2.09
C ILE A 75 -1.46 -4.94 -2.17
N LEU A 76 -0.33 -4.53 -1.59
CA LEU A 76 0.30 -3.26 -1.93
C LEU A 76 1.24 -3.51 -3.11
N LEU A 77 1.16 -2.68 -4.13
CA LEU A 77 2.09 -2.65 -5.25
C LEU A 77 2.73 -1.27 -5.30
N ILE A 78 4.03 -1.22 -5.05
CA ILE A 78 4.79 0.03 -4.90
C ILE A 78 5.85 0.09 -5.97
N SER A 79 5.95 1.25 -6.63
CA SER A 79 6.90 1.51 -7.70
C SER A 79 8.05 2.41 -7.23
N GLU A 80 9.17 2.37 -7.95
CA GLU A 80 10.13 3.45 -7.95
C GLU A 80 9.66 4.55 -8.92
N ASN A 81 10.06 5.81 -8.69
CA ASN A 81 9.53 6.98 -9.42
C ASN A 81 10.02 7.11 -10.89
N GLU A 82 10.42 6.04 -11.55
CA GLU A 82 11.08 6.13 -12.87
C GLU A 82 10.12 6.53 -14.01
N ASP A 83 8.85 6.08 -13.95
CA ASP A 83 7.84 6.43 -14.97
C ASP A 83 6.44 6.56 -14.33
N LEU A 84 6.16 7.74 -13.79
CA LEU A 84 4.88 8.04 -13.17
C LEU A 84 3.70 8.04 -14.16
N GLU A 85 3.94 8.34 -15.44
CA GLU A 85 2.87 8.31 -16.45
C GLU A 85 2.44 6.88 -16.73
N ASP A 86 3.38 5.98 -16.99
CA ASP A 86 3.07 4.56 -17.20
C ASP A 86 2.41 3.95 -15.96
N PHE A 87 2.93 4.25 -14.77
CA PHE A 87 2.33 3.79 -13.51
C PHE A 87 0.89 4.29 -13.36
N ASN A 88 0.65 5.57 -13.60
CA ASN A 88 -0.69 6.17 -13.54
C ASN A 88 -1.66 5.52 -14.55
N LEU A 89 -1.23 5.29 -15.78
CA LEU A 89 -2.04 4.61 -16.80
C LEU A 89 -2.42 3.18 -16.37
N LYS A 90 -1.48 2.44 -15.80
CA LYS A 90 -1.71 1.09 -15.27
C LYS A 90 -2.70 1.09 -14.10
N CYS A 91 -2.54 2.00 -13.15
CA CYS A 91 -3.47 2.17 -12.03
C CYS A 91 -4.88 2.54 -12.49
N ASN A 92 -5.01 3.41 -13.51
CA ASN A 92 -6.29 3.73 -14.11
C ASN A 92 -6.98 2.52 -14.75
N ARG A 93 -6.22 1.58 -15.34
CA ARG A 93 -6.77 0.30 -15.83
C ARG A 93 -7.29 -0.54 -14.66
N ILE A 94 -6.57 -0.66 -13.55
CA ILE A 94 -7.08 -1.32 -12.33
C ILE A 94 -8.39 -0.68 -11.88
N ASN A 95 -8.40 0.64 -11.71
CA ASN A 95 -9.57 1.38 -11.25
C ASN A 95 -10.79 1.15 -12.15
N SER A 96 -10.59 1.07 -13.47
CA SER A 96 -11.66 0.82 -14.43
C SER A 96 -12.32 -0.56 -14.31
N LEU A 97 -11.63 -1.54 -13.74
CA LEU A 97 -12.14 -2.90 -13.51
C LEU A 97 -12.91 -3.02 -12.19
N ILE A 98 -12.62 -2.16 -11.22
CA ILE A 98 -13.27 -2.17 -9.90
C ILE A 98 -14.55 -1.33 -9.96
N ARG A 99 -15.70 -1.98 -10.01
CA ARG A 99 -17.03 -1.35 -10.20
C ARG A 99 -17.86 -1.27 -8.93
N THR A 100 -17.58 -2.12 -7.96
CA THR A 100 -18.30 -2.23 -6.68
C THR A 100 -17.30 -2.53 -5.57
N LYS A 101 -17.75 -2.45 -4.32
CA LYS A 101 -16.94 -2.81 -3.14
C LYS A 101 -16.47 -4.27 -3.12
N ASP A 102 -17.20 -5.15 -3.82
CA ASP A 102 -16.90 -6.58 -3.88
C ASP A 102 -16.13 -6.95 -5.16
N SER A 103 -15.82 -5.95 -6.01
CA SER A 103 -15.03 -6.18 -7.22
C SER A 103 -13.56 -6.38 -6.86
N TYR A 104 -12.92 -7.28 -7.59
CA TYR A 104 -11.48 -7.52 -7.52
C TYR A 104 -10.97 -7.87 -8.92
N ILE A 105 -9.66 -7.78 -9.13
CA ILE A 105 -9.02 -8.27 -10.34
C ILE A 105 -8.46 -9.68 -10.10
N THR A 106 -8.30 -10.45 -11.17
CA THR A 106 -7.59 -11.74 -11.09
C THR A 106 -6.08 -11.53 -11.19
N TYR A 107 -5.31 -12.55 -10.82
CA TYR A 107 -3.85 -12.53 -10.98
C TYR A 107 -3.44 -12.36 -12.46
N GLU A 108 -4.17 -13.00 -13.38
CA GLU A 108 -3.95 -12.90 -14.82
C GLU A 108 -4.17 -11.46 -15.33
N GLN A 109 -5.24 -10.78 -14.86
CA GLN A 109 -5.48 -9.37 -15.16
C GLN A 109 -4.39 -8.46 -14.59
N LEU A 110 -3.88 -8.77 -13.39
CA LEU A 110 -2.73 -8.06 -12.84
C LEU A 110 -1.52 -8.19 -13.75
N LEU A 111 -1.18 -9.39 -14.25
CA LEU A 111 -0.06 -9.61 -15.17
C LEU A 111 -0.24 -8.92 -16.52
N GLU A 112 -1.47 -8.82 -17.03
CA GLU A 112 -1.75 -8.06 -18.26
C GLU A 112 -1.47 -6.56 -18.09
N ILE A 113 -1.66 -6.02 -16.89
CA ILE A 113 -1.45 -4.61 -16.59
C ILE A 113 -0.01 -4.35 -16.15
N PHE A 114 0.53 -5.21 -15.30
CA PHE A 114 1.87 -5.15 -14.74
C PHE A 114 2.68 -6.41 -15.11
N PRO A 115 3.15 -6.54 -16.36
CA PRO A 115 3.77 -7.79 -16.86
C PRO A 115 5.10 -8.14 -16.20
N LEU A 116 5.77 -7.18 -15.57
CA LEU A 116 7.07 -7.36 -14.93
C LEU A 116 6.96 -7.07 -13.44
N LEU A 117 6.34 -8.00 -12.69
CA LEU A 117 6.10 -7.83 -11.25
C LEU A 117 7.38 -7.63 -10.43
N ASN A 118 8.50 -8.16 -10.89
CA ASN A 118 9.80 -8.00 -10.24
C ASN A 118 10.36 -6.56 -10.28
N LYS A 119 9.73 -5.65 -11.02
CA LYS A 119 10.04 -4.21 -10.99
C LYS A 119 9.33 -3.46 -9.86
N TYR A 120 8.45 -4.12 -9.13
CA TYR A 120 7.64 -3.53 -8.08
C TYR A 120 7.90 -4.21 -6.75
N LEU A 121 7.77 -3.46 -5.66
CA LEU A 121 7.68 -4.05 -4.34
C LEU A 121 6.23 -4.46 -4.09
N ILE A 122 6.01 -5.76 -3.96
CA ILE A 122 4.68 -6.33 -3.72
C ILE A 122 4.61 -6.85 -2.29
N ILE A 123 3.63 -6.35 -1.52
CA ILE A 123 3.42 -6.69 -0.12
C ILE A 123 1.95 -7.11 0.06
N PRO A 124 1.65 -8.40 0.18
CA PRO A 124 0.29 -8.86 0.43
C PRO A 124 -0.15 -8.58 1.87
N HIS A 125 -1.47 -8.45 2.08
CA HIS A 125 -2.09 -8.59 3.39
C HIS A 125 -1.94 -10.03 3.88
N TYR A 126 -0.84 -10.32 4.56
CA TYR A 126 -0.46 -11.68 4.92
C TYR A 126 -1.18 -12.17 6.18
N GLU A 127 -1.06 -11.43 7.27
CA GLU A 127 -1.78 -11.64 8.53
C GLU A 127 -2.62 -10.40 8.89
N LYS A 128 -3.20 -9.78 7.86
CA LYS A 128 -4.04 -8.57 7.90
C LYS A 128 -5.31 -8.82 7.09
N LYS A 129 -6.47 -8.52 7.66
CA LYS A 129 -7.76 -8.68 6.96
C LYS A 129 -8.01 -7.57 5.95
N PRO A 130 -8.54 -7.91 4.76
CA PRO A 130 -8.72 -9.28 4.25
C PRO A 130 -7.38 -9.93 3.93
N ASN A 131 -7.11 -11.10 4.54
CA ASN A 131 -5.89 -11.85 4.28
C ASN A 131 -5.86 -12.33 2.83
N ILE A 132 -4.69 -12.28 2.19
CA ILE A 132 -4.50 -12.96 0.92
C ILE A 132 -4.63 -14.48 1.10
N LYS A 133 -5.32 -15.16 0.19
CA LYS A 133 -5.42 -16.62 0.19
C LYS A 133 -4.11 -17.23 -0.27
N GLU A 134 -3.79 -18.40 0.29
CA GLU A 134 -2.57 -19.14 -0.03
C GLU A 134 -2.47 -19.46 -1.53
N GLU A 135 -3.57 -19.86 -2.16
CA GLU A 135 -3.63 -20.15 -3.59
C GLU A 135 -3.23 -18.96 -4.48
N THR A 136 -3.64 -17.74 -4.09
CA THR A 136 -3.26 -16.51 -4.78
C THR A 136 -1.81 -16.12 -4.45
N LEU A 137 -1.40 -16.26 -3.20
CA LEU A 137 -0.04 -16.00 -2.77
C LEU A 137 0.99 -16.83 -3.54
N LEU A 138 0.70 -18.11 -3.75
CA LEU A 138 1.58 -19.04 -4.48
C LEU A 138 1.79 -18.65 -5.94
N LYS A 139 0.81 -17.98 -6.58
CA LYS A 139 0.95 -17.50 -7.97
C LYS A 139 2.06 -16.45 -8.12
N PHE A 140 2.36 -15.68 -7.07
CA PHE A 140 3.40 -14.65 -7.11
C PHE A 140 4.83 -15.21 -7.04
N GLY A 141 5.02 -16.43 -6.53
CA GLY A 141 6.34 -17.06 -6.40
C GLY A 141 7.37 -16.15 -5.73
N ASP A 142 8.53 -16.00 -6.37
CA ASP A 142 9.66 -15.20 -5.86
C ASP A 142 9.47 -13.68 -5.99
N ALA A 143 8.31 -13.20 -6.46
CA ALA A 143 8.04 -11.76 -6.53
C ALA A 143 7.69 -11.14 -5.17
N ILE A 144 7.44 -11.96 -4.14
CA ILE A 144 7.04 -11.53 -2.80
C ILE A 144 8.07 -11.98 -1.75
N PHE A 145 8.58 -11.02 -0.98
CA PHE A 145 9.55 -11.26 0.11
C PHE A 145 9.01 -10.88 1.48
N ALA A 146 8.02 -10.00 1.54
CA ALA A 146 7.44 -9.48 2.77
C ALA A 146 5.92 -9.57 2.74
N GLY A 147 5.31 -9.62 3.92
CA GLY A 147 3.87 -9.65 4.09
C GLY A 147 3.40 -8.75 5.22
N GLU A 148 2.33 -7.98 4.98
CA GLU A 148 1.80 -7.06 5.98
C GLU A 148 1.01 -7.81 7.06
N VAL A 149 1.33 -7.47 8.32
CA VAL A 149 0.68 -8.02 9.52
C VAL A 149 0.10 -6.90 10.39
N THR A 150 -0.97 -7.18 11.14
CA THR A 150 -1.70 -6.15 11.88
C THR A 150 -1.18 -5.84 13.28
N SER A 151 -0.25 -6.61 13.82
CA SER A 151 0.17 -6.44 15.22
C SER A 151 1.56 -6.97 15.50
N LEU A 152 2.21 -6.39 16.53
CA LEU A 152 3.48 -6.87 17.04
C LEU A 152 3.45 -8.35 17.48
N ARG A 153 2.29 -8.85 17.92
CA ARG A 153 2.13 -10.28 18.25
C ARG A 153 2.29 -11.14 16.99
N LYS A 154 1.57 -10.81 15.91
CA LYS A 154 1.67 -11.52 14.64
C LYS A 154 3.06 -11.38 14.03
N PHE A 155 3.64 -10.18 14.08
CA PHE A 155 5.02 -9.92 13.66
C PHE A 155 6.01 -10.87 14.35
N LYS A 156 5.96 -10.95 15.70
CA LYS A 156 6.82 -11.84 16.47
C LYS A 156 6.58 -13.32 16.18
N THR A 157 5.37 -13.71 15.81
CA THR A 157 5.05 -15.08 15.43
C THR A 157 5.67 -15.40 14.07
N CYS A 158 5.45 -14.56 13.06
CA CYS A 158 5.99 -14.78 11.70
C CYS A 158 7.53 -14.83 11.67
N ILE A 159 8.22 -13.98 12.44
CA ILE A 159 9.71 -14.01 12.51
C ILE A 159 10.26 -15.33 13.02
N LYS A 160 9.50 -16.03 13.88
CA LYS A 160 9.96 -17.29 14.49
C LYS A 160 9.70 -18.52 13.63
N GLU A 161 8.83 -18.41 12.66
CA GLU A 161 8.46 -19.51 11.79
C GLU A 161 9.34 -19.50 10.54
N VAL A 162 9.98 -20.62 10.27
CA VAL A 162 10.73 -20.85 9.03
C VAL A 162 9.74 -20.88 7.86
N ASP A 163 10.15 -20.39 6.69
CA ASP A 163 9.35 -20.36 5.45
C ASP A 163 8.15 -19.37 5.44
N LYS A 164 8.09 -18.47 6.42
CA LYS A 164 7.14 -17.35 6.39
C LYS A 164 7.74 -16.14 5.69
N LEU A 165 6.84 -15.31 5.10
CA LEU A 165 7.23 -14.01 4.57
C LEU A 165 7.80 -13.13 5.69
N THR A 166 8.77 -12.30 5.36
CA THR A 166 9.27 -11.28 6.30
C THR A 166 8.12 -10.37 6.70
N PRO A 167 7.72 -10.35 7.99
CA PRO A 167 6.60 -9.52 8.41
C PRO A 167 6.96 -8.05 8.39
N VAL A 168 6.01 -7.23 7.94
CA VAL A 168 6.07 -5.75 8.02
C VAL A 168 4.78 -5.23 8.64
N ILE A 169 4.86 -4.07 9.29
CA ILE A 169 3.69 -3.40 9.88
C ILE A 169 3.66 -1.98 9.36
N PHE A 170 2.52 -1.57 8.80
CA PHE A 170 2.27 -0.21 8.35
C PHE A 170 1.03 0.37 9.03
N SER A 171 0.81 1.67 8.88
CA SER A 171 -0.25 2.35 9.59
C SER A 171 -1.65 2.07 9.04
N ASP A 172 -1.77 1.90 7.72
CA ASP A 172 -3.05 1.86 7.01
C ASP A 172 -3.92 3.09 7.37
N CYS A 173 -3.28 4.24 7.45
CA CYS A 173 -3.88 5.44 8.00
C CYS A 173 -4.48 6.32 6.90
N ARG A 174 -5.59 6.96 7.28
CA ARG A 174 -6.24 8.04 6.53
C ARG A 174 -6.06 9.32 7.34
N PHE A 175 -5.23 10.23 6.83
CA PHE A 175 -4.90 11.47 7.54
C PHE A 175 -6.00 12.52 7.30
N ILE A 176 -6.78 12.79 8.35
CA ILE A 176 -7.88 13.76 8.32
C ILE A 176 -7.55 14.99 9.16
N GLU A 177 -8.26 16.09 8.92
CA GLU A 177 -8.06 17.34 9.68
C GLU A 177 -8.35 17.14 11.17
N GLY A 178 -7.58 17.83 12.02
CA GLY A 178 -7.73 17.78 13.48
C GLY A 178 -7.23 16.49 14.14
N MET A 179 -6.48 15.66 13.43
CA MET A 179 -5.89 14.45 13.97
C MET A 179 -4.85 14.78 15.04
N THR A 180 -5.09 14.37 16.29
CA THR A 180 -4.22 14.68 17.44
C THR A 180 -3.33 13.51 17.86
N SER A 181 -3.68 12.29 17.46
CA SER A 181 -2.91 11.08 17.72
C SER A 181 -2.60 10.35 16.42
N PHE A 182 -1.37 9.90 16.29
CA PHE A 182 -0.91 9.19 15.10
C PHE A 182 -0.69 7.70 15.37
N PRO A 183 -0.86 6.85 14.35
CA PRO A 183 -0.53 5.45 14.48
C PRO A 183 0.96 5.28 14.74
N THR A 184 1.31 4.36 15.64
CA THR A 184 2.71 4.04 15.98
C THR A 184 3.16 2.70 15.39
N ARG A 185 2.50 2.26 14.34
CA ARG A 185 2.75 0.98 13.66
C ARG A 185 3.46 1.25 12.33
N GLN A 186 4.79 1.28 12.39
CA GLN A 186 5.66 1.45 11.22
C GLN A 186 6.82 0.44 11.31
N THR A 187 7.33 0.06 10.16
CA THR A 187 8.50 -0.84 10.04
C THR A 187 9.80 -0.07 9.92
#